data_285c670f5261f9cb9f3d43b0b02d0b3e
#
_entry.id   285c670f5261f9cb9f3d43b0b02d0b3e
#
_cell.length_a   1.000
_cell.length_b   1.000
_cell.length_c   1.000
_cell.angle_alpha   90.00
_cell.angle_beta   90.00
_cell.angle_gamma   90.00
#
_symmetry.space_group_name_H-M   'P 1'
#
loop_
_entity.id
_entity.type
_entity.pdbx_description
1 polymer ?
#
loop_
_entity_poly.entity_id
_entity_poly.type
_entity_poly.pdbx_seq_one_letter_code
_entity_poly.pdbx_strand_id
1 'polypeptide(L)'
;MGAMEVGESTVSDAESERDLPWMRIRPRAAHRVPHLVLVWSLDEPERLGEALPILGPVCVGRGGPQGDDPCPRATPQRMRPMRTVACPPIASARISRRHLLLEPDGAGGVRVRVVGKAPVRIAGRLTQDGVARAGDLISIQNAALYLVTSRPVELPTLSAGPMPEFPFAAPDAFGLVGESEAAWRLREAICFAASTDRHVLILGESGTGKELAAR
;
A
#
# COMPACT_ATOMS: atom_id res chain seq x y z
N MET A 1 -4.37 54.95 -40.09
CA MET A 1 -4.98 53.61 -40.16
C MET A 1 -3.95 52.63 -39.60
N GLY A 2 -3.91 52.48 -38.27
CA GLY A 2 -2.95 51.69 -37.54
C GLY A 2 -3.62 50.42 -37.06
N ALA A 3 -3.07 49.27 -37.44
CA ALA A 3 -3.50 47.97 -36.97
C ALA A 3 -2.92 47.74 -35.56
N MET A 4 -3.81 47.41 -34.64
CA MET A 4 -3.47 47.02 -33.27
C MET A 4 -3.24 45.47 -33.28
N GLU A 5 -1.99 45.08 -33.10
CA GLU A 5 -1.66 43.66 -32.83
C GLU A 5 -2.09 43.30 -31.42
N VAL A 6 -3.00 42.34 -31.32
CA VAL A 6 -3.37 41.70 -30.05
C VAL A 6 -2.36 40.57 -29.83
N GLY A 7 -1.43 40.78 -28.90
CA GLY A 7 -0.52 39.76 -28.44
C GLY A 7 -1.28 38.74 -27.56
N GLU A 8 -1.46 37.50 -28.05
CA GLU A 8 -1.88 36.36 -27.23
C GLU A 8 -0.70 35.93 -26.34
N SER A 9 -0.84 36.25 -25.04
CA SER A 9 0.03 35.70 -24.01
C SER A 9 -0.45 34.31 -23.65
N THR A 10 0.09 33.27 -24.30
CA THR A 10 -0.02 31.90 -23.82
C THR A 10 0.84 31.74 -22.57
N VAL A 11 0.21 31.90 -21.41
CA VAL A 11 0.80 31.48 -20.13
C VAL A 11 0.86 29.97 -20.15
N SER A 12 2.07 29.43 -20.14
CA SER A 12 2.31 28.00 -20.09
C SER A 12 1.77 27.42 -18.79
N ASP A 13 0.76 26.57 -18.88
CA ASP A 13 0.13 25.86 -17.76
C ASP A 13 1.09 24.95 -16.96
N ALA A 14 2.31 24.76 -17.45
CA ALA A 14 3.31 23.87 -16.84
C ALA A 14 4.02 24.47 -15.61
N GLU A 15 3.96 25.79 -15.40
CA GLU A 15 4.61 26.44 -14.25
C GLU A 15 3.68 26.60 -13.03
N SER A 16 2.38 26.53 -13.22
CA SER A 16 1.37 26.73 -12.16
C SER A 16 1.23 25.53 -11.21
N GLU A 17 1.63 24.32 -11.60
CA GLU A 17 1.50 23.11 -10.77
C GLU A 17 2.60 22.94 -9.70
N ARG A 18 3.69 23.72 -9.76
CA ARG A 18 4.91 23.45 -8.95
C ARG A 18 4.95 24.14 -7.59
N ASP A 19 4.04 25.02 -7.25
CA ASP A 19 4.18 25.90 -6.07
C ASP A 19 3.03 25.88 -5.08
N LEU A 20 2.23 24.83 -5.03
CA LEU A 20 1.22 24.70 -4.00
C LEU A 20 1.88 24.34 -2.64
N PRO A 21 1.63 25.10 -1.56
CA PRO A 21 2.31 24.93 -0.26
C PRO A 21 2.22 23.51 0.32
N TRP A 22 1.15 22.79 0.03
CA TRP A 22 0.95 21.41 0.47
C TRP A 22 1.77 20.37 -0.32
N MET A 23 2.24 20.69 -1.55
CA MET A 23 3.21 19.86 -2.29
C MET A 23 4.62 19.96 -1.71
N ARG A 24 4.92 20.98 -0.91
CA ARG A 24 6.23 21.18 -0.28
C ARG A 24 6.44 20.31 0.96
N ILE A 25 5.40 19.71 1.53
CA ILE A 25 5.55 18.66 2.53
C ILE A 25 5.95 17.36 1.80
N ARG A 26 7.14 17.36 1.18
CA ARG A 26 7.78 16.09 0.82
C ARG A 26 8.21 15.47 2.15
N PRO A 27 7.59 14.38 2.61
CA PRO A 27 8.15 13.66 3.73
C PRO A 27 9.58 13.33 3.34
N ARG A 28 10.53 13.58 4.24
CA ARG A 28 11.91 13.11 4.14
C ARG A 28 11.82 11.70 3.58
N ALA A 29 12.53 11.41 2.47
CA ALA A 29 12.37 10.16 1.73
C ALA A 29 12.48 8.98 2.70
N ALA A 30 11.34 8.52 3.20
CA ALA A 30 11.29 7.42 4.13
C ALA A 30 11.86 6.21 3.42
N HIS A 31 12.76 5.49 4.08
CA HIS A 31 13.33 4.26 3.54
C HIS A 31 12.20 3.33 3.14
N ARG A 32 12.09 3.05 1.85
CA ARG A 32 11.03 2.21 1.28
C ARG A 32 11.56 0.81 1.10
N VAL A 33 10.76 -0.15 1.52
CA VAL A 33 11.09 -1.58 1.39
C VAL A 33 9.96 -2.32 0.68
N PRO A 34 10.28 -3.45 0.07
CA PRO A 34 9.23 -4.29 -0.49
C PRO A 34 8.29 -4.80 0.60
N HIS A 35 7.00 -4.79 0.32
CA HIS A 35 5.96 -5.37 1.16
C HIS A 35 5.09 -6.33 0.32
N LEU A 36 4.64 -7.40 0.92
CA LEU A 36 3.55 -8.21 0.41
C LEU A 36 2.26 -7.78 1.13
N VAL A 37 1.31 -7.24 0.40
CA VAL A 37 -0.01 -6.86 0.94
C VAL A 37 -1.01 -7.93 0.59
N LEU A 38 -1.71 -8.48 1.59
CA LEU A 38 -2.76 -9.46 1.38
C LEU A 38 -3.97 -8.77 0.72
N VAL A 39 -4.28 -9.12 -0.54
CA VAL A 39 -5.37 -8.54 -1.31
C VAL A 39 -6.54 -9.49 -1.50
N TRP A 40 -6.34 -10.76 -1.23
CA TRP A 40 -7.38 -11.77 -1.19
C TRP A 40 -6.96 -12.96 -0.34
N SER A 41 -7.90 -13.52 0.44
CA SER A 41 -7.74 -14.76 1.19
C SER A 41 -9.05 -15.52 1.18
N LEU A 42 -8.98 -16.83 0.94
CA LEU A 42 -10.16 -17.68 0.94
C LEU A 42 -10.67 -17.94 2.36
N ASP A 43 -9.75 -18.25 3.28
CA ASP A 43 -10.09 -18.70 4.62
C ASP A 43 -10.10 -17.55 5.66
N GLU A 44 -9.45 -16.41 5.36
CA GLU A 44 -9.27 -15.28 6.29
C GLU A 44 -9.51 -13.93 5.57
N PRO A 45 -10.72 -13.68 5.02
CA PRO A 45 -11.02 -12.45 4.25
C PRO A 45 -10.97 -11.16 5.09
N GLU A 46 -11.13 -11.23 6.40
CA GLU A 46 -11.04 -10.10 7.34
C GLU A 46 -9.62 -9.55 7.50
N ARG A 47 -8.63 -10.23 6.92
CA ARG A 47 -7.20 -9.84 6.99
C ARG A 47 -6.73 -9.06 5.78
N LEU A 48 -7.63 -8.72 4.87
CA LEU A 48 -7.28 -7.94 3.68
C LEU A 48 -6.65 -6.60 4.06
N GLY A 49 -5.59 -6.24 3.36
CA GLY A 49 -4.81 -5.03 3.64
C GLY A 49 -3.66 -5.22 4.63
N GLU A 50 -3.56 -6.36 5.34
CA GLU A 50 -2.38 -6.67 6.15
C GLU A 50 -1.14 -6.75 5.27
N ALA A 51 -0.06 -6.16 5.74
CA ALA A 51 1.20 -6.04 5.02
C ALA A 51 2.32 -6.83 5.70
N LEU A 52 3.18 -7.45 4.91
CA LEU A 52 4.38 -8.14 5.33
C LEU A 52 5.60 -7.33 4.85
N PRO A 53 6.31 -6.59 5.69
CA PRO A 53 7.55 -5.93 5.31
C PRO A 53 8.65 -6.97 5.08
N ILE A 54 9.37 -6.86 3.96
CA ILE A 54 10.47 -7.76 3.61
C ILE A 54 11.78 -7.00 3.81
N LEU A 55 12.29 -7.03 5.04
CA LEU A 55 13.51 -6.31 5.46
C LEU A 55 14.78 -7.15 5.27
N GLY A 56 14.63 -8.46 5.14
CA GLY A 56 15.69 -9.44 4.98
C GLY A 56 15.10 -10.80 4.66
N PRO A 57 15.89 -11.87 4.70
CA PRO A 57 15.39 -13.23 4.49
C PRO A 57 14.31 -13.61 5.51
N VAL A 58 13.12 -13.96 5.05
CA VAL A 58 11.98 -14.34 5.90
C VAL A 58 11.19 -15.49 5.27
N CYS A 59 10.48 -16.22 6.12
CA CYS A 59 9.58 -17.29 5.71
C CYS A 59 8.13 -16.88 5.87
N VAL A 60 7.32 -17.08 4.84
CA VAL A 60 5.86 -16.95 4.88
C VAL A 60 5.24 -18.34 4.88
N GLY A 61 4.27 -18.55 5.76
CA GLY A 61 3.54 -19.80 5.88
C GLY A 61 2.56 -19.76 7.05
N ARG A 62 1.78 -20.84 7.24
CA ARG A 62 0.79 -20.89 8.33
C ARG A 62 1.44 -21.12 9.69
N GLY A 63 0.85 -20.55 10.72
CA GLY A 63 1.29 -20.70 12.10
C GLY A 63 2.56 -19.92 12.44
N GLY A 64 2.87 -19.89 13.72
CA GLY A 64 4.01 -19.16 14.28
C GLY A 64 5.36 -19.88 14.07
N PRO A 65 6.44 -19.28 14.62
CA PRO A 65 7.75 -19.90 14.66
C PRO A 65 7.69 -21.28 15.33
N GLN A 66 8.45 -22.22 14.82
CA GLN A 66 8.58 -23.56 15.42
C GLN A 66 10.07 -23.85 15.67
N GLY A 67 10.43 -23.99 16.95
CA GLY A 67 11.77 -24.42 17.37
C GLY A 67 12.91 -23.65 16.68
N ASP A 68 13.93 -24.38 16.26
CA ASP A 68 15.12 -23.83 15.58
C ASP A 68 14.90 -23.56 14.08
N ASP A 69 13.77 -22.95 13.69
CA ASP A 69 13.56 -22.57 12.28
C ASP A 69 14.65 -21.56 11.84
N PRO A 70 15.55 -21.95 10.93
CA PRO A 70 16.69 -21.10 10.55
C PRO A 70 16.28 -19.81 9.81
N CYS A 71 15.01 -19.70 9.41
CA CYS A 71 14.49 -18.55 8.70
C CYS A 71 13.41 -17.85 9.53
N PRO A 72 13.58 -16.58 9.90
CA PRO A 72 12.62 -15.84 10.68
C PRO A 72 11.27 -15.76 9.95
N ARG A 73 10.18 -15.77 10.72
CA ARG A 73 8.83 -15.64 10.18
C ARG A 73 8.53 -14.20 9.85
N ALA A 74 7.98 -13.97 8.65
CA ALA A 74 7.40 -12.69 8.34
C ALA A 74 6.16 -12.44 9.23
N THR A 75 6.12 -11.31 9.89
CA THR A 75 5.01 -10.91 10.76
C THR A 75 4.05 -10.00 9.99
N PRO A 76 2.80 -10.43 9.76
CA PRO A 76 1.79 -9.56 9.18
C PRO A 76 1.52 -8.34 10.07
N GLN A 77 1.22 -7.21 9.46
CA GLN A 77 1.02 -5.95 10.17
C GLN A 77 -0.18 -5.19 9.60
N ARG A 78 -0.98 -4.60 10.47
CA ARG A 78 -1.95 -3.57 10.14
C ARG A 78 -1.28 -2.21 10.30
N MET A 79 -1.03 -1.57 9.17
CA MET A 79 -0.25 -0.33 9.13
C MET A 79 -1.18 0.87 8.95
N ARG A 80 -1.13 1.80 9.89
CA ARG A 80 -1.76 3.12 9.84
C ARG A 80 -0.74 4.20 10.24
N PRO A 81 -0.95 5.46 9.88
CA PRO A 81 -0.14 6.54 10.40
C PRO A 81 -0.07 6.47 11.94
N MET A 82 1.10 6.66 12.51
CA MET A 82 1.39 6.58 13.96
C MET A 82 1.06 5.24 14.65
N ARG A 83 0.54 4.25 13.95
CA ARG A 83 0.15 2.98 14.56
C ARG A 83 0.39 1.80 13.63
N THR A 84 1.31 0.95 14.00
CA THR A 84 1.51 -0.36 13.38
C THR A 84 1.23 -1.46 14.40
N VAL A 85 0.35 -2.39 14.06
CA VAL A 85 -0.05 -3.49 14.93
C VAL A 85 0.36 -4.79 14.28
N ALA A 86 1.17 -5.57 14.99
CA ALA A 86 1.53 -6.94 14.56
C ALA A 86 0.31 -7.84 14.66
N CYS A 87 0.12 -8.67 13.63
CA CYS A 87 -0.96 -9.63 13.53
C CYS A 87 -0.43 -11.06 13.67
N PRO A 88 -1.26 -12.01 14.10
CA PRO A 88 -0.87 -13.41 14.12
C PRO A 88 -0.56 -13.90 12.70
N PRO A 89 0.28 -14.93 12.56
CA PRO A 89 0.52 -15.58 11.27
C PRO A 89 -0.77 -16.07 10.62
N ILE A 90 -0.76 -16.22 9.28
CA ILE A 90 -1.90 -16.79 8.56
C ILE A 90 -2.18 -18.21 9.06
N ALA A 91 -3.44 -18.58 9.22
CA ALA A 91 -3.85 -19.87 9.79
C ALA A 91 -4.34 -20.89 8.75
N SER A 92 -4.57 -20.45 7.50
CA SER A 92 -5.12 -21.29 6.42
C SER A 92 -4.40 -22.63 6.29
N ALA A 93 -5.15 -23.74 6.41
CA ALA A 93 -4.63 -25.09 6.24
C ALA A 93 -4.12 -25.38 4.81
N ARG A 94 -4.52 -24.55 3.83
CA ARG A 94 -4.09 -24.63 2.42
C ARG A 94 -2.66 -24.15 2.22
N ILE A 95 -2.12 -23.40 3.18
CA ILE A 95 -0.77 -22.87 3.17
C ILE A 95 0.13 -23.78 4.04
N SER A 96 1.26 -24.23 3.50
CA SER A 96 2.24 -25.01 4.24
C SER A 96 2.82 -24.17 5.39
N ARG A 97 3.29 -24.82 6.46
CA ARG A 97 3.96 -24.13 7.58
C ARG A 97 5.13 -23.27 7.10
N ARG A 98 5.94 -23.80 6.18
CA ARG A 98 6.92 -23.05 5.37
C ARG A 98 6.44 -23.14 3.93
N HIS A 99 6.05 -22.00 3.35
CA HIS A 99 5.50 -21.99 1.99
C HIS A 99 6.35 -21.19 1.03
N LEU A 100 6.70 -19.95 1.41
CA LEU A 100 7.57 -19.09 0.65
C LEU A 100 8.78 -18.71 1.48
N LEU A 101 9.95 -18.75 0.89
CA LEU A 101 11.15 -18.07 1.38
C LEU A 101 11.28 -16.79 0.56
N LEU A 102 11.37 -15.68 1.24
CA LEU A 102 11.40 -14.34 0.66
C LEU A 102 12.65 -13.60 1.09
N GLU A 103 13.24 -12.86 0.18
CA GLU A 103 14.33 -11.93 0.48
C GLU A 103 14.26 -10.71 -0.44
N PRO A 104 14.70 -9.50 0.01
CA PRO A 104 14.85 -8.35 -0.89
C PRO A 104 15.82 -8.70 -2.02
N ASP A 105 15.50 -8.30 -3.27
CA ASP A 105 16.38 -8.53 -4.42
C ASP A 105 17.48 -7.47 -4.59
N GLY A 106 17.50 -6.45 -3.71
CA GLY A 106 18.41 -5.31 -3.77
C GLY A 106 18.02 -4.22 -4.79
N ALA A 107 17.06 -4.51 -5.68
CA ALA A 107 16.54 -3.59 -6.69
C ALA A 107 15.09 -3.14 -6.41
N GLY A 108 14.61 -3.33 -5.18
CA GLY A 108 13.26 -2.96 -4.75
C GLY A 108 12.18 -4.02 -5.01
N GLY A 109 12.56 -5.19 -5.49
CA GLY A 109 11.73 -6.39 -5.62
C GLY A 109 11.93 -7.38 -4.49
N VAL A 110 11.26 -8.52 -4.61
CA VAL A 110 11.32 -9.66 -3.69
C VAL A 110 11.70 -10.91 -4.46
N ARG A 111 12.79 -11.54 -4.07
CA ARG A 111 13.08 -12.91 -4.51
C ARG A 111 12.19 -13.87 -3.75
N VAL A 112 11.54 -14.76 -4.48
CA VAL A 112 10.56 -15.71 -3.98
C VAL A 112 11.02 -17.12 -4.31
N ARG A 113 11.19 -17.96 -3.30
CA ARG A 113 11.41 -19.42 -3.48
C ARG A 113 10.26 -20.17 -2.83
N VAL A 114 9.64 -21.06 -3.60
CA VAL A 114 8.53 -21.88 -3.13
C VAL A 114 9.07 -23.16 -2.49
N VAL A 115 8.70 -23.40 -1.25
CA VAL A 115 9.04 -24.61 -0.49
C VAL A 115 7.79 -25.34 -0.01
N GLY A 116 6.62 -24.73 -0.18
CA GLY A 116 5.34 -25.29 0.16
C GLY A 116 4.77 -26.24 -0.90
N LYS A 117 3.66 -26.90 -0.57
CA LYS A 117 3.03 -27.88 -1.46
C LYS A 117 2.09 -27.26 -2.50
N ALA A 118 1.37 -26.19 -2.12
CA ALA A 118 0.44 -25.56 -3.05
C ALA A 118 1.20 -24.78 -4.12
N PRO A 119 0.77 -24.85 -5.38
CA PRO A 119 1.38 -24.12 -6.49
C PRO A 119 1.35 -22.60 -6.28
N VAL A 120 2.42 -21.92 -6.70
CA VAL A 120 2.57 -20.47 -6.62
C VAL A 120 2.73 -19.89 -8.00
N ARG A 121 2.07 -18.75 -8.24
CA ARG A 121 2.25 -17.96 -9.46
C ARG A 121 2.75 -16.57 -9.09
N ILE A 122 3.70 -16.07 -9.88
CA ILE A 122 4.15 -14.68 -9.85
C ILE A 122 3.75 -14.04 -11.16
N ALA A 123 3.03 -12.91 -11.11
CA ALA A 123 2.50 -12.22 -12.30
C ALA A 123 1.78 -13.21 -13.27
N GLY A 124 0.99 -14.13 -12.70
CA GLY A 124 0.23 -15.15 -13.43
C GLY A 124 1.04 -16.38 -13.87
N ARG A 125 2.37 -16.39 -13.79
CA ARG A 125 3.23 -17.50 -14.22
C ARG A 125 3.53 -18.45 -13.07
N LEU A 126 3.28 -19.74 -13.29
CA LEU A 126 3.66 -20.79 -12.32
C LEU A 126 5.19 -20.80 -12.13
N THR A 127 5.63 -20.83 -10.89
CA THR A 127 7.07 -20.78 -10.59
C THR A 127 7.41 -21.56 -9.31
N GLN A 128 8.67 -22.01 -9.24
CA GLN A 128 9.28 -22.53 -8.01
C GLN A 128 10.30 -21.52 -7.42
N ASP A 129 10.85 -20.65 -8.27
CA ASP A 129 11.79 -19.59 -7.90
C ASP A 129 11.62 -18.41 -8.89
N GLY A 130 11.67 -17.20 -8.39
CA GLY A 130 11.52 -16.01 -9.22
C GLY A 130 11.65 -14.71 -8.45
N VAL A 131 11.57 -13.60 -9.18
CA VAL A 131 11.56 -12.25 -8.60
C VAL A 131 10.22 -11.61 -8.88
N ALA A 132 9.58 -11.09 -7.83
CA ALA A 132 8.37 -10.30 -7.92
C ALA A 132 8.69 -8.82 -7.67
N ARG A 133 8.17 -7.93 -8.50
CA ARG A 133 8.39 -6.48 -8.44
C ARG A 133 7.12 -5.76 -7.96
N ALA A 134 7.28 -4.49 -7.58
CA ALA A 134 6.11 -3.68 -7.22
C ALA A 134 5.08 -3.66 -8.36
N GLY A 135 3.82 -3.99 -8.02
CA GLY A 135 2.71 -4.20 -8.95
C GLY A 135 2.45 -5.67 -9.29
N ASP A 136 3.41 -6.57 -9.06
CA ASP A 136 3.18 -8.00 -9.30
C ASP A 136 2.29 -8.63 -8.23
N LEU A 137 1.55 -9.65 -8.65
CA LEU A 137 0.76 -10.50 -7.77
C LEU A 137 1.46 -11.83 -7.54
N ILE A 138 1.57 -12.22 -6.26
CA ILE A 138 2.01 -13.55 -5.84
C ILE A 138 0.76 -14.29 -5.37
N SER A 139 0.35 -15.33 -6.09
CA SER A 139 -0.80 -16.16 -5.71
C SER A 139 -0.35 -17.51 -5.18
N ILE A 140 -0.84 -17.90 -4.01
CA ILE A 140 -0.80 -19.25 -3.50
C ILE A 140 -2.14 -19.90 -3.86
N GLN A 141 -2.12 -20.93 -4.68
CA GLN A 141 -3.31 -21.51 -5.28
C GLN A 141 -4.39 -21.84 -4.24
N ASN A 142 -5.60 -21.35 -4.47
CA ASN A 142 -6.79 -21.55 -3.63
C ASN A 142 -6.60 -21.17 -2.15
N ALA A 143 -5.68 -20.25 -1.84
CA ALA A 143 -5.40 -19.86 -0.47
C ALA A 143 -5.30 -18.35 -0.29
N ALA A 144 -4.37 -17.69 -0.97
CA ALA A 144 -4.12 -16.27 -0.76
C ALA A 144 -3.52 -15.60 -2.02
N LEU A 145 -3.77 -14.30 -2.15
CA LEU A 145 -3.19 -13.43 -3.17
C LEU A 145 -2.52 -12.24 -2.48
N TYR A 146 -1.25 -12.04 -2.78
CA TYR A 146 -0.46 -10.92 -2.28
C TYR A 146 -0.08 -9.99 -3.42
N LEU A 147 -0.22 -8.69 -3.19
CA LEU A 147 0.32 -7.65 -4.05
C LEU A 147 1.69 -7.21 -3.53
N VAL A 148 2.69 -7.21 -4.38
CA VAL A 148 4.01 -6.64 -4.07
C VAL A 148 3.94 -5.12 -4.20
N THR A 149 4.33 -4.42 -3.16
CA THR A 149 4.36 -2.95 -3.13
C THR A 149 5.66 -2.44 -2.55
N SER A 150 6.08 -1.24 -2.93
CA SER A 150 7.14 -0.51 -2.25
C SER A 150 6.51 0.48 -1.28
N ARG A 151 6.72 0.32 0.03
CA ARG A 151 6.11 1.16 1.10
C ARG A 151 7.17 1.57 2.12
N PRO A 152 7.00 2.69 2.83
CA PRO A 152 7.79 2.96 4.02
C PRO A 152 7.50 1.90 5.09
N VAL A 153 8.46 1.63 5.96
CA VAL A 153 8.30 0.68 7.09
C VAL A 153 7.22 1.17 8.05
N GLU A 154 7.11 2.49 8.20
CA GLU A 154 6.06 3.16 8.96
C GLU A 154 5.37 4.20 8.08
N LEU A 155 4.05 4.28 8.15
CA LEU A 155 3.34 5.33 7.41
C LEU A 155 3.60 6.69 8.08
N PRO A 156 3.77 7.76 7.26
CA PRO A 156 4.00 9.10 7.77
C PRO A 156 2.88 9.54 8.72
N THR A 157 3.24 10.30 9.74
CA THR A 157 2.29 10.97 10.62
C THR A 157 1.43 11.94 9.81
N LEU A 158 0.13 11.95 10.07
CA LEU A 158 -0.78 12.94 9.51
C LEU A 158 -0.60 14.27 10.23
N SER A 159 -0.47 15.34 9.47
CA SER A 159 -0.26 16.70 10.00
C SER A 159 -1.59 17.44 10.23
N ALA A 160 -2.67 17.01 9.58
CA ALA A 160 -3.96 17.68 9.56
C ALA A 160 -4.99 16.90 10.39
N GLY A 161 -5.05 17.17 11.69
CA GLY A 161 -6.14 16.72 12.55
C GLY A 161 -5.96 15.35 13.20
N PRO A 162 -6.92 14.93 14.02
CA PRO A 162 -6.89 13.66 14.74
C PRO A 162 -7.07 12.47 13.78
N MET A 163 -6.46 11.34 14.13
CA MET A 163 -6.66 10.08 13.40
C MET A 163 -8.12 9.63 13.52
N PRO A 164 -8.80 9.38 12.39
CA PRO A 164 -10.14 8.82 12.42
C PRO A 164 -10.12 7.40 12.99
N GLU A 165 -11.03 7.10 13.89
CA GLU A 165 -11.19 5.78 14.48
C GLU A 165 -12.27 4.99 13.73
N PHE A 166 -11.86 3.90 13.09
CA PHE A 166 -12.74 2.94 12.43
C PHE A 166 -12.03 1.57 12.35
N PRO A 167 -12.78 0.45 12.21
CA PRO A 167 -12.17 -0.87 12.08
C PRO A 167 -11.21 -0.95 10.88
N PHE A 168 -10.16 -1.75 10.98
CA PHE A 168 -9.20 -1.91 9.89
C PHE A 168 -9.89 -2.47 8.64
N ALA A 169 -9.56 -1.91 7.48
CA ALA A 169 -10.14 -2.22 6.17
C ALA A 169 -11.66 -1.92 6.02
N ALA A 170 -12.32 -1.39 7.05
CA ALA A 170 -13.70 -0.94 6.96
C ALA A 170 -13.79 0.50 6.39
N PRO A 171 -14.98 0.95 5.97
CA PRO A 171 -15.22 2.35 5.65
C PRO A 171 -15.03 3.22 6.90
N ASP A 172 -14.49 4.42 6.73
CA ASP A 172 -14.53 5.47 7.76
C ASP A 172 -15.92 6.12 7.84
N ALA A 173 -16.07 7.13 8.70
CA ALA A 173 -17.35 7.82 8.92
C ALA A 173 -17.93 8.48 7.64
N PHE A 174 -17.11 8.72 6.63
CA PHE A 174 -17.52 9.32 5.35
C PHE A 174 -17.64 8.29 4.21
N GLY A 175 -17.41 7.00 4.51
CA GLY A 175 -17.48 5.92 3.54
C GLY A 175 -16.21 5.68 2.75
N LEU A 176 -15.10 6.33 3.06
CA LEU A 176 -13.81 6.10 2.41
C LEU A 176 -13.20 4.79 2.92
N VAL A 177 -12.86 3.90 1.99
CA VAL A 177 -12.23 2.61 2.27
C VAL A 177 -10.77 2.64 1.80
N GLY A 178 -9.88 1.99 2.56
CA GLY A 178 -8.49 1.75 2.15
C GLY A 178 -7.47 2.09 3.22
N GLU A 179 -6.44 1.23 3.28
CA GLU A 179 -5.33 1.32 4.23
C GLU A 179 -3.99 1.56 3.49
N SER A 180 -4.05 1.90 2.21
CA SER A 180 -2.85 2.24 1.44
C SER A 180 -2.29 3.60 1.86
N GLU A 181 -0.99 3.80 1.60
CA GLU A 181 -0.36 5.12 1.78
C GLU A 181 -1.13 6.22 1.02
N ALA A 182 -1.61 5.92 -0.20
CA ALA A 182 -2.39 6.86 -1.00
C ALA A 182 -3.75 7.19 -0.35
N ALA A 183 -4.43 6.19 0.23
CA ALA A 183 -5.70 6.41 0.92
C ALA A 183 -5.52 7.28 2.18
N TRP A 184 -4.42 7.11 2.91
CA TRP A 184 -4.10 7.94 4.07
C TRP A 184 -3.70 9.35 3.67
N ARG A 185 -2.93 9.53 2.60
CA ARG A 185 -2.64 10.87 2.03
C ARG A 185 -3.89 11.59 1.56
N LEU A 186 -4.85 10.86 0.96
CA LEU A 186 -6.13 11.44 0.58
C LEU A 186 -6.88 11.97 1.81
N ARG A 187 -6.97 11.17 2.89
CA ARG A 187 -7.61 11.62 4.14
C ARG A 187 -6.92 12.85 4.72
N GLU A 188 -5.60 12.91 4.70
CA GLU A 188 -4.84 14.08 5.12
C GLU A 188 -5.17 15.31 4.27
N ALA A 189 -5.21 15.17 2.95
CA ALA A 189 -5.57 16.25 2.04
C ALA A 189 -7.00 16.76 2.26
N ILE A 190 -7.96 15.85 2.52
CA ILE A 190 -9.34 16.22 2.87
C ILE A 190 -9.38 16.98 4.19
N CYS A 191 -8.72 16.50 5.24
CA CYS A 191 -8.65 17.20 6.52
C CYS A 191 -8.03 18.60 6.39
N PHE A 192 -6.96 18.72 5.60
CA PHE A 192 -6.35 20.00 5.33
C PHE A 192 -7.31 20.94 4.58
N ALA A 193 -7.97 20.45 3.54
CA ALA A 193 -8.94 21.21 2.78
C ALA A 193 -10.11 21.70 3.66
N ALA A 194 -10.64 20.83 4.50
CA ALA A 194 -11.73 21.14 5.44
C ALA A 194 -11.33 22.16 6.52
N SER A 195 -10.04 22.32 6.80
CA SER A 195 -9.53 23.31 7.77
C SER A 195 -9.35 24.73 7.18
N THR A 196 -9.67 24.94 5.91
CA THR A 196 -9.48 26.21 5.21
C THR A 196 -10.79 26.73 4.62
N ASP A 197 -10.98 28.06 4.60
CA ASP A 197 -12.12 28.73 3.94
C ASP A 197 -11.88 28.95 2.43
N ARG A 198 -10.98 28.18 1.82
CA ARG A 198 -10.62 28.33 0.41
C ARG A 198 -11.45 27.39 -0.47
N HIS A 199 -11.68 27.80 -1.72
CA HIS A 199 -12.26 26.91 -2.72
C HIS A 199 -11.34 25.71 -2.97
N VAL A 200 -11.93 24.52 -3.02
CA VAL A 200 -11.22 23.24 -3.26
C VAL A 200 -11.72 22.64 -4.57
N LEU A 201 -10.81 22.28 -5.44
CA LEU A 201 -11.11 21.54 -6.66
C LEU A 201 -10.76 20.06 -6.47
N ILE A 202 -11.76 19.18 -6.61
CA ILE A 202 -11.58 17.74 -6.53
C ILE A 202 -11.58 17.15 -7.93
N LEU A 203 -10.45 16.61 -8.35
CA LEU A 203 -10.26 16.00 -9.66
C LEU A 203 -10.18 14.46 -9.55
N GLY A 204 -10.66 13.79 -10.56
CA GLY A 204 -10.60 12.32 -10.66
C GLY A 204 -11.56 11.79 -11.74
N GLU A 205 -11.35 10.57 -12.18
CA GLU A 205 -12.22 9.89 -13.14
C GLU A 205 -13.64 9.68 -12.59
N SER A 206 -14.59 9.37 -13.47
CA SER A 206 -15.94 9.02 -13.04
C SER A 206 -15.92 7.76 -12.16
N GLY A 207 -16.70 7.77 -11.07
CA GLY A 207 -16.79 6.64 -10.14
C GLY A 207 -15.64 6.51 -9.12
N THR A 208 -14.71 7.46 -9.05
CA THR A 208 -13.58 7.41 -8.08
C THR A 208 -13.93 7.89 -6.66
N GLY A 209 -15.20 8.16 -6.38
CA GLY A 209 -15.65 8.56 -5.04
C GLY A 209 -15.40 10.03 -4.69
N LYS A 210 -15.35 10.92 -5.69
CA LYS A 210 -15.20 12.37 -5.44
C LYS A 210 -16.28 12.93 -4.51
N GLU A 211 -17.48 12.37 -4.57
CA GLU A 211 -18.62 12.72 -3.71
C GLU A 211 -18.36 12.38 -2.24
N LEU A 212 -17.60 11.30 -1.98
CA LEU A 212 -17.22 10.93 -0.61
C LEU A 212 -16.16 11.89 -0.06
N ALA A 213 -15.25 12.35 -0.92
CA ALA A 213 -14.22 13.31 -0.53
C ALA A 213 -14.78 14.73 -0.32
N ALA A 214 -15.95 15.05 -0.89
CA ALA A 214 -16.59 16.36 -0.80
C ALA A 214 -17.57 16.51 0.39
N ARG A 215 -17.86 15.43 1.11
CA ARG A 215 -18.70 15.40 2.31
C ARG A 215 -17.93 15.77 3.56
#